data_29e691182f27c8f38454eda8299e1b1d
#
_entry.id   29e691182f27c8f38454eda8299e1b1d
#
_cell.length_a   1.000
_cell.length_b   1.000
_cell.length_c   1.000
_cell.angle_alpha   90.00
_cell.angle_beta   90.00
_cell.angle_gamma   90.00
#
_symmetry.space_group_name_H-M   'P 1'
#
loop_
_entity.id
_entity.type
_entity.pdbx_description
1 polymer ?
#
loop_
_entity_poly.entity_id
_entity_poly.type
_entity_poly.pdbx_seq_one_letter_code
_entity_poly.pdbx_strand_id
1 'polypeptide(L)'
;MRAARNNSGENHQRRRTGFRRQCRGFAPAFPLAAFLTLAAPAVCAQQPQQKAPSPEAVLAETLSAACKQDATMFADLLTTDNATAFRALPGPQRTAMMKRFVLLEEAGRPLLSTGSSGHTVVRCESPGISTEMRFGETRVRENLAFVPMEIPIPGEDPRTITFGLVREGGNWKLLSLGLMLLDVPAMAKQWEQSDLEAREDNAIADLRAVAAALETYRRAYGKLPDSLEALGPGQPGGVSPEAAGLVDAELAAGSKDGYAIRYTITPSTEHLPQDEANKAETFSLAASPTEYGKTGRRSFFLDSSGVIRGRDKEGGVATVTDPRIGPE
;
A
#
# COMPACT_ATOMS: atom_id res chain seq x y z
N MET A 1 10.53 -42.11 38.82
CA MET A 1 11.17 -43.25 38.11
C MET A 1 11.70 -42.77 36.79
N ARG A 2 13.03 -42.91 36.65
CA ARG A 2 13.87 -43.04 35.45
C ARG A 2 13.65 -42.00 34.33
N ALA A 3 14.56 -41.01 34.10
CA ALA A 3 15.99 -41.13 33.64
C ALA A 3 16.07 -41.73 32.21
N ALA A 4 16.58 -41.02 31.27
CA ALA A 4 17.97 -40.91 30.85
C ALA A 4 18.01 -40.20 29.52
N ARG A 5 18.90 -39.17 29.38
CA ARG A 5 20.27 -39.22 28.82
C ARG A 5 20.36 -39.17 27.30
N ASN A 6 20.99 -38.07 26.90
CA ASN A 6 22.30 -37.95 26.19
C ASN A 6 22.26 -38.12 24.67
N ASN A 7 22.76 -37.18 23.91
CA ASN A 7 24.20 -37.10 23.60
C ASN A 7 24.43 -35.90 22.64
N SER A 8 25.41 -35.06 22.97
CA SER A 8 26.66 -34.80 22.21
C SER A 8 26.47 -34.45 20.75
N GLY A 9 26.71 -33.23 20.26
CA GLY A 9 28.06 -32.66 20.20
C GLY A 9 28.61 -32.87 18.82
N GLU A 10 28.76 -31.80 18.03
CA GLU A 10 29.91 -31.73 17.12
C GLU A 10 30.09 -30.31 16.56
N ASN A 11 31.23 -29.79 16.96
CA ASN A 11 31.91 -28.63 16.45
C ASN A 11 32.26 -28.83 14.97
N HIS A 12 31.87 -27.93 14.09
CA HIS A 12 32.52 -27.74 12.81
C HIS A 12 32.94 -26.29 12.60
N GLN A 13 34.13 -26.01 13.13
CA GLN A 13 35.04 -24.98 12.63
C GLN A 13 35.26 -25.18 11.12
N ARG A 14 34.73 -24.31 10.27
CA ARG A 14 35.16 -24.20 8.89
C ARG A 14 36.06 -22.96 8.74
N ARG A 15 37.32 -23.29 8.49
CA ARG A 15 38.45 -22.45 8.16
C ARG A 15 38.16 -21.52 6.98
N ARG A 16 38.52 -20.27 7.20
CA ARG A 16 38.75 -19.29 6.13
C ARG A 16 39.98 -19.72 5.33
N THR A 17 39.82 -20.12 4.08
CA THR A 17 40.89 -20.23 3.13
C THR A 17 40.89 -19.01 2.21
N GLY A 18 41.89 -18.17 2.44
CA GLY A 18 42.23 -17.07 1.54
C GLY A 18 42.74 -17.61 0.20
N PHE A 19 42.12 -17.20 -0.88
CA PHE A 19 42.55 -17.49 -2.23
C PHE A 19 43.51 -16.39 -2.68
N ARG A 20 44.82 -16.58 -2.41
CA ARG A 20 45.90 -15.84 -3.09
C ARG A 20 46.06 -16.46 -4.48
N ARG A 21 45.64 -15.77 -5.52
CA ARG A 21 46.06 -16.11 -6.89
C ARG A 21 47.52 -15.72 -7.10
N GLN A 22 48.39 -16.70 -7.08
CA GLN A 22 49.74 -16.63 -7.54
C GLN A 22 49.75 -16.75 -9.05
N CYS A 23 50.16 -15.70 -9.76
CA CYS A 23 50.54 -15.79 -11.16
C CYS A 23 51.86 -16.59 -11.27
N ARG A 24 51.77 -17.83 -11.72
CA ARG A 24 52.96 -18.61 -12.14
C ARG A 24 53.25 -18.29 -13.60
N GLY A 25 54.40 -17.69 -13.81
CA GLY A 25 54.98 -17.53 -15.13
C GLY A 25 55.45 -18.87 -15.68
N PHE A 26 55.06 -19.17 -16.89
CA PHE A 26 55.66 -20.19 -17.72
C PHE A 26 56.73 -19.52 -18.60
N ALA A 27 57.99 -19.91 -18.46
CA ALA A 27 59.07 -19.57 -19.37
C ALA A 27 59.21 -20.71 -20.40
N PRO A 28 59.21 -20.43 -21.70
CA PRO A 28 59.88 -21.25 -22.67
C PRO A 28 61.22 -20.60 -23.06
N ALA A 29 62.27 -21.38 -22.95
CA ALA A 29 63.58 -21.07 -23.50
C ALA A 29 63.52 -21.23 -25.02
N PHE A 30 63.89 -20.19 -25.80
CA PHE A 30 64.43 -20.28 -27.15
C PHE A 30 65.22 -18.98 -27.52
N PRO A 31 66.09 -19.00 -28.50
CA PRO A 31 67.41 -18.33 -28.44
C PRO A 31 67.43 -16.95 -29.08
N LEU A 32 68.47 -16.22 -28.78
CA LEU A 32 68.98 -14.95 -29.31
C LEU A 32 68.48 -14.56 -30.72
N ALA A 33 67.62 -13.53 -30.74
CA ALA A 33 67.55 -12.55 -31.81
C ALA A 33 67.37 -11.17 -31.18
N ALA A 34 68.33 -10.30 -31.39
CA ALA A 34 68.32 -8.94 -30.87
C ALA A 34 67.22 -8.14 -31.59
N PHE A 35 66.11 -7.90 -30.93
CA PHE A 35 65.15 -6.89 -31.31
C PHE A 35 65.07 -5.81 -30.22
N LEU A 36 65.45 -4.60 -30.61
CA LEU A 36 65.24 -3.39 -29.84
C LEU A 36 63.75 -3.22 -29.66
N THR A 37 63.17 -3.65 -28.53
CA THR A 37 61.81 -3.32 -28.15
C THR A 37 61.81 -2.00 -27.39
N LEU A 38 61.29 -0.95 -28.04
CA LEU A 38 60.84 0.26 -27.34
C LEU A 38 59.81 -0.16 -26.29
N ALA A 39 60.19 -0.09 -25.02
CA ALA A 39 59.27 -0.20 -23.90
C ALA A 39 58.38 1.04 -23.89
N ALA A 40 57.17 0.94 -24.42
CA ALA A 40 56.14 1.94 -24.20
C ALA A 40 55.73 1.88 -22.72
N PRO A 41 55.75 2.99 -21.97
CA PRO A 41 55.24 2.99 -20.62
C PRO A 41 53.74 2.68 -20.68
N ALA A 42 53.33 1.60 -19.97
CA ALA A 42 51.90 1.34 -19.73
C ALA A 42 51.36 2.47 -18.86
N VAL A 43 50.72 3.45 -19.52
CA VAL A 43 49.90 4.44 -18.82
C VAL A 43 48.71 3.68 -18.24
N CYS A 44 48.80 3.35 -16.93
CA CYS A 44 47.62 2.97 -16.16
C CYS A 44 46.63 4.15 -16.25
N ALA A 45 45.65 4.06 -17.13
CA ALA A 45 44.54 4.97 -17.15
C ALA A 45 43.84 4.80 -15.80
N GLN A 46 44.05 5.73 -14.85
CA GLN A 46 43.28 5.87 -13.66
C GLN A 46 41.84 6.16 -14.12
N GLN A 47 40.97 5.16 -14.00
CA GLN A 47 39.53 5.41 -14.13
C GLN A 47 39.16 6.54 -13.15
N PRO A 48 38.50 7.61 -13.61
CA PRO A 48 38.04 8.65 -12.72
C PRO A 48 37.14 7.99 -11.67
N GLN A 49 37.57 8.03 -10.40
CA GLN A 49 36.72 7.64 -9.28
C GLN A 49 35.47 8.54 -9.37
N GLN A 50 34.36 7.99 -9.78
CA GLN A 50 33.07 8.68 -9.73
C GLN A 50 32.82 9.05 -8.27
N LYS A 51 33.01 10.33 -7.96
CA LYS A 51 32.68 10.89 -6.65
C LYS A 51 31.21 10.59 -6.38
N ALA A 52 30.93 9.93 -5.26
CA ALA A 52 29.56 9.67 -4.85
C ALA A 52 28.71 10.97 -4.94
N PRO A 53 27.48 10.91 -5.44
CA PRO A 53 26.65 12.11 -5.60
C PRO A 53 26.47 12.83 -4.27
N SER A 54 26.36 14.16 -4.30
CA SER A 54 26.13 14.97 -3.10
C SER A 54 24.70 14.74 -2.54
N PRO A 55 24.43 15.07 -1.27
CA PRO A 55 23.07 14.97 -0.72
C PRO A 55 22.05 15.75 -1.53
N GLU A 56 22.41 16.96 -2.00
CA GLU A 56 21.55 17.79 -2.86
C GLU A 56 21.25 17.11 -4.19
N ALA A 57 22.25 16.49 -4.81
CA ALA A 57 22.06 15.80 -6.07
C ALA A 57 21.09 14.62 -5.90
N VAL A 58 21.22 13.85 -4.82
CA VAL A 58 20.31 12.73 -4.50
C VAL A 58 18.89 13.24 -4.21
N LEU A 59 18.75 14.34 -3.46
CA LEU A 59 17.42 14.92 -3.23
C LEU A 59 16.81 15.45 -4.53
N ALA A 60 17.57 16.13 -5.38
CA ALA A 60 17.10 16.60 -6.69
C ALA A 60 16.65 15.44 -7.59
N GLU A 61 17.36 14.32 -7.55
CA GLU A 61 17.01 13.10 -8.27
C GLU A 61 15.73 12.47 -7.69
N THR A 62 15.58 12.46 -6.36
CA THR A 62 14.36 11.98 -5.68
C THR A 62 13.13 12.80 -6.07
N LEU A 63 13.23 14.13 -6.06
CA LEU A 63 12.14 15.01 -6.48
C LEU A 63 11.85 14.89 -7.99
N SER A 64 12.90 14.67 -8.79
CA SER A 64 12.73 14.43 -10.23
C SER A 64 12.03 13.10 -10.52
N ALA A 65 12.36 12.04 -9.79
CA ALA A 65 11.67 10.74 -9.88
C ALA A 65 10.20 10.87 -9.45
N ALA A 66 9.94 11.58 -8.35
CA ALA A 66 8.58 11.85 -7.87
C ALA A 66 7.78 12.68 -8.88
N CYS A 67 8.39 13.68 -9.51
CA CYS A 67 7.78 14.51 -10.56
C CYS A 67 7.35 13.69 -11.79
N LYS A 68 8.19 12.75 -12.23
CA LYS A 68 7.88 11.83 -13.33
C LYS A 68 6.94 10.70 -12.93
N GLN A 69 6.68 10.54 -11.63
CA GLN A 69 6.04 9.36 -11.05
C GLN A 69 6.78 8.06 -11.40
N ASP A 70 8.12 8.12 -11.53
CA ASP A 70 8.98 6.96 -11.75
C ASP A 70 9.21 6.21 -10.43
N ALA A 71 8.38 5.22 -10.20
CA ALA A 71 8.41 4.43 -8.97
C ALA A 71 9.70 3.63 -8.78
N THR A 72 10.36 3.22 -9.87
CA THR A 72 11.60 2.44 -9.80
C THR A 72 12.74 3.31 -9.33
N MET A 73 12.94 4.44 -10.00
CA MET A 73 13.98 5.41 -9.65
C MET A 73 13.75 5.99 -8.25
N PHE A 74 12.49 6.31 -7.89
CA PHE A 74 12.16 6.81 -6.56
C PHE A 74 12.53 5.81 -5.46
N ALA A 75 12.19 4.52 -5.65
CA ALA A 75 12.53 3.46 -4.70
C ALA A 75 14.04 3.34 -4.46
N ASP A 76 14.86 3.48 -5.52
CA ASP A 76 16.32 3.34 -5.42
C ASP A 76 16.97 4.45 -4.59
N LEU A 77 16.27 5.56 -4.36
CA LEU A 77 16.75 6.71 -3.58
C LEU A 77 16.28 6.69 -2.11
N LEU A 78 15.42 5.73 -1.73
CA LEU A 78 15.00 5.50 -0.35
C LEU A 78 16.02 4.63 0.41
N THR A 79 15.93 4.65 1.75
CA THR A 79 16.63 3.66 2.60
C THR A 79 16.19 2.24 2.26
N THR A 80 17.02 1.25 2.56
CA THR A 80 16.78 -0.15 2.15
C THR A 80 15.42 -0.68 2.57
N ASP A 81 15.01 -0.44 3.82
CA ASP A 81 13.72 -0.90 4.34
C ASP A 81 12.54 -0.18 3.67
N ASN A 82 12.65 1.15 3.51
CA ASN A 82 11.64 1.96 2.83
C ASN A 82 11.52 1.58 1.35
N ALA A 83 12.61 1.32 0.67
CA ALA A 83 12.63 0.88 -0.73
C ALA A 83 11.91 -0.46 -0.91
N THR A 84 12.17 -1.41 -0.01
CA THR A 84 11.53 -2.74 -0.03
C THR A 84 10.03 -2.62 0.19
N ALA A 85 9.62 -1.88 1.22
CA ALA A 85 8.20 -1.64 1.50
C ALA A 85 7.51 -0.86 0.37
N PHE A 86 8.14 0.19 -0.18
CA PHE A 86 7.60 0.97 -1.28
C PHE A 86 7.35 0.13 -2.54
N ARG A 87 8.27 -0.77 -2.89
CA ARG A 87 8.09 -1.67 -4.05
C ARG A 87 6.94 -2.64 -3.85
N ALA A 88 6.66 -3.04 -2.60
CA ALA A 88 5.54 -3.92 -2.25
C ALA A 88 4.18 -3.24 -2.26
N LEU A 89 4.12 -1.88 -2.18
CA LEU A 89 2.86 -1.14 -2.21
C LEU A 89 2.13 -1.33 -3.55
N PRO A 90 0.77 -1.32 -3.54
CA PRO A 90 -0.04 -1.19 -4.75
C PRO A 90 0.32 0.06 -5.56
N GLY A 91 0.17 -0.01 -6.90
CA GLY A 91 0.48 1.10 -7.81
C GLY A 91 -0.11 2.45 -7.41
N PRO A 92 -1.43 2.53 -7.13
CA PRO A 92 -2.06 3.77 -6.69
C PRO A 92 -1.44 4.40 -5.44
N GLN A 93 -1.06 3.59 -4.45
CA GLN A 93 -0.42 4.06 -3.21
C GLN A 93 1.00 4.59 -3.46
N ARG A 94 1.79 3.92 -4.32
CA ARG A 94 3.10 4.44 -4.76
C ARG A 94 2.98 5.79 -5.44
N THR A 95 2.02 5.92 -6.34
CA THR A 95 1.74 7.18 -7.04
C THR A 95 1.31 8.27 -6.07
N ALA A 96 0.37 7.99 -5.16
CA ALA A 96 -0.09 8.93 -4.14
C ALA A 96 1.04 9.42 -3.22
N MET A 97 1.97 8.54 -2.87
CA MET A 97 3.15 8.92 -2.10
C MET A 97 4.04 9.87 -2.88
N MET A 98 4.39 9.57 -4.13
CA MET A 98 5.26 10.43 -4.96
C MET A 98 4.64 11.82 -5.21
N LYS A 99 3.34 11.91 -5.45
CA LYS A 99 2.60 13.17 -5.62
C LYS A 99 2.81 14.13 -4.44
N ARG A 100 2.82 13.61 -3.20
CA ARG A 100 3.02 14.41 -1.99
C ARG A 100 4.39 15.06 -1.90
N PHE A 101 5.41 14.49 -2.53
CA PHE A 101 6.76 15.07 -2.54
C PHE A 101 6.87 16.30 -3.44
N VAL A 102 6.09 16.38 -4.50
CA VAL A 102 6.15 17.45 -5.50
C VAL A 102 4.90 18.34 -5.51
N LEU A 103 3.89 18.02 -4.70
CA LEU A 103 2.61 18.74 -4.58
C LEU A 103 1.88 18.88 -5.92
N LEU A 104 1.94 17.84 -6.76
CA LEU A 104 1.27 17.77 -8.06
C LEU A 104 0.45 16.50 -8.18
N GLU A 105 -0.72 16.60 -8.79
CA GLU A 105 -1.61 15.48 -9.00
C GLU A 105 -1.25 14.63 -10.23
N GLU A 106 -0.68 15.24 -11.26
CA GLU A 106 -0.29 14.56 -12.48
C GLU A 106 1.23 14.45 -12.61
N ALA A 107 1.71 13.48 -13.36
CA ALA A 107 3.11 13.36 -13.72
C ALA A 107 3.57 14.60 -14.51
N GLY A 108 4.74 15.10 -14.17
CA GLY A 108 5.31 16.29 -14.77
C GLY A 108 6.69 16.07 -15.37
N ARG A 109 7.24 17.14 -15.90
CA ARG A 109 8.61 17.22 -16.42
C ARG A 109 9.49 17.95 -15.41
N PRO A 110 10.48 17.29 -14.80
CA PRO A 110 11.43 17.96 -13.92
C PRO A 110 12.43 18.79 -14.74
N LEU A 111 12.68 20.01 -14.28
CA LEU A 111 13.71 20.90 -14.77
C LEU A 111 14.64 21.25 -13.62
N LEU A 112 15.94 21.00 -13.82
CA LEU A 112 16.97 21.38 -12.86
C LEU A 112 17.70 22.64 -13.37
N SER A 113 17.89 23.59 -12.47
CA SER A 113 18.62 24.82 -12.73
C SER A 113 19.41 25.23 -11.48
N THR A 114 20.31 26.19 -11.66
CA THR A 114 21.00 26.84 -10.55
C THR A 114 20.38 28.21 -10.33
N GLY A 115 19.91 28.47 -9.11
CA GLY A 115 19.37 29.77 -8.74
C GLY A 115 20.42 30.86 -8.66
N SER A 116 19.99 32.11 -8.51
CA SER A 116 20.88 33.26 -8.36
C SER A 116 21.81 33.18 -7.12
N SER A 117 21.41 32.41 -6.10
CA SER A 117 22.20 32.11 -4.91
C SER A 117 23.24 31.00 -5.10
N GLY A 118 23.31 30.40 -6.31
CA GLY A 118 24.19 29.27 -6.58
C GLY A 118 23.65 27.91 -6.12
N HIS A 119 22.47 27.87 -5.49
CA HIS A 119 21.84 26.63 -5.03
C HIS A 119 20.99 25.97 -6.12
N THR A 120 20.79 24.66 -5.98
CA THR A 120 19.96 23.88 -6.90
C THR A 120 18.48 24.28 -6.79
N VAL A 121 17.83 24.41 -7.93
CA VAL A 121 16.39 24.61 -8.05
C VAL A 121 15.81 23.46 -8.87
N VAL A 122 14.82 22.77 -8.34
CA VAL A 122 14.04 21.76 -9.03
C VAL A 122 12.66 22.35 -9.31
N ARG A 123 12.28 22.39 -10.58
CA ARG A 123 10.93 22.75 -11.00
C ARG A 123 10.26 21.54 -11.61
N CYS A 124 9.05 21.24 -11.15
CA CYS A 124 8.22 20.20 -11.73
C CYS A 124 7.07 20.86 -12.49
N GLU A 125 7.01 20.65 -13.79
CA GLU A 125 6.00 21.23 -14.68
C GLU A 125 4.99 20.16 -15.11
N SER A 126 3.71 20.41 -14.87
CA SER A 126 2.57 19.62 -15.31
C SER A 126 1.59 20.54 -16.06
N PRO A 127 0.66 20.04 -16.88
CA PRO A 127 -0.28 20.89 -17.61
C PRO A 127 -1.05 21.86 -16.69
N GLY A 128 -0.85 23.15 -16.89
CA GLY A 128 -1.54 24.22 -16.13
C GLY A 128 -1.00 24.53 -14.74
N ILE A 129 -0.02 23.76 -14.22
CA ILE A 129 0.55 23.98 -12.89
C ILE A 129 2.05 23.66 -12.87
N SER A 130 2.81 24.41 -12.09
CA SER A 130 4.21 24.09 -11.81
C SER A 130 4.53 24.29 -10.34
N THR A 131 5.37 23.43 -9.79
CA THR A 131 5.92 23.56 -8.43
C THR A 131 7.41 23.84 -8.55
N GLU A 132 7.90 24.86 -7.83
CA GLU A 132 9.32 25.21 -7.75
C GLU A 132 9.83 24.92 -6.34
N MET A 133 10.98 24.29 -6.25
CA MET A 133 11.63 23.88 -5.01
C MET A 133 13.08 24.36 -5.03
N ARG A 134 13.43 25.28 -4.12
CA ARG A 134 14.75 25.90 -4.02
C ARG A 134 15.52 25.29 -2.87
N PHE A 135 16.70 24.75 -3.12
CA PHE A 135 17.52 24.19 -2.04
C PHE A 135 18.26 25.33 -1.31
N GLY A 136 18.38 25.17 0.00
CA GLY A 136 19.22 26.01 0.85
C GLY A 136 20.57 25.36 1.15
N GLU A 137 21.29 25.92 2.11
CA GLU A 137 22.61 25.43 2.49
C GLU A 137 22.53 24.05 3.17
N THR A 138 23.15 23.04 2.58
CA THR A 138 23.20 21.67 3.10
C THR A 138 24.16 21.56 4.27
N ARG A 139 23.71 20.90 5.35
CA ARG A 139 24.51 20.59 6.52
C ARG A 139 24.75 19.07 6.58
N VAL A 140 26.02 18.68 6.59
CA VAL A 140 26.43 17.27 6.71
C VAL A 140 27.05 17.05 8.07
N ARG A 141 26.59 16.00 8.77
CA ARG A 141 27.15 15.52 10.04
C ARG A 141 27.32 14.01 9.97
N GLU A 142 28.56 13.56 9.89
CA GLU A 142 28.91 12.14 9.78
C GLU A 142 28.20 11.44 8.60
N ASN A 143 27.25 10.56 8.91
CA ASN A 143 26.43 9.82 7.94
C ASN A 143 25.06 10.44 7.69
N LEU A 144 24.79 11.63 8.23
CA LEU A 144 23.52 12.37 8.07
C LEU A 144 23.75 13.64 7.27
N ALA A 145 22.81 13.99 6.42
CA ALA A 145 22.75 15.27 5.74
C ALA A 145 21.36 15.89 5.87
N PHE A 146 21.33 17.20 6.02
CA PHE A 146 20.11 18.00 6.14
C PHE A 146 20.10 19.04 5.04
N VAL A 147 19.13 18.94 4.14
CA VAL A 147 18.95 19.81 2.97
C VAL A 147 17.68 20.62 3.17
N PRO A 148 17.78 21.90 3.55
CA PRO A 148 16.62 22.79 3.56
C PRO A 148 16.11 23.01 2.14
N MET A 149 14.80 23.07 1.99
CA MET A 149 14.14 23.33 0.73
C MET A 149 13.03 24.35 0.94
N GLU A 150 13.02 25.38 0.15
CA GLU A 150 11.99 26.43 0.14
C GLU A 150 11.03 26.19 -1.02
N ILE A 151 9.74 26.25 -0.71
CA ILE A 151 8.65 26.18 -1.69
C ILE A 151 7.99 27.57 -1.73
N PRO A 152 8.17 28.35 -2.80
CA PRO A 152 7.49 29.62 -2.96
C PRO A 152 5.97 29.41 -3.05
N ILE A 153 5.22 30.18 -2.28
CA ILE A 153 3.76 30.20 -2.34
C ILE A 153 3.34 31.60 -2.81
N PRO A 154 2.57 31.72 -3.88
CA PRO A 154 2.12 33.04 -4.37
C PRO A 154 1.32 33.78 -3.31
N GLY A 155 1.81 34.98 -2.91
CA GLY A 155 1.15 35.86 -1.93
C GLY A 155 1.38 35.50 -0.46
N GLU A 156 2.22 34.51 -0.18
CA GLU A 156 2.60 34.09 1.19
C GLU A 156 4.13 34.02 1.31
N ASP A 157 4.62 33.96 2.56
CA ASP A 157 6.01 33.63 2.82
C ASP A 157 6.33 32.19 2.35
N PRO A 158 7.53 31.95 1.78
CA PRO A 158 7.89 30.62 1.30
C PRO A 158 7.94 29.64 2.47
N ARG A 159 7.42 28.43 2.25
CA ARG A 159 7.51 27.34 3.24
C ARG A 159 8.86 26.66 3.15
N THR A 160 9.52 26.52 4.29
CA THR A 160 10.78 25.79 4.39
C THR A 160 10.55 24.40 4.97
N ILE A 161 11.01 23.37 4.25
CA ILE A 161 11.01 21.98 4.70
C ILE A 161 12.45 21.48 4.64
N THR A 162 12.93 20.83 5.70
CA THR A 162 14.28 20.26 5.72
C THR A 162 14.21 18.76 5.46
N PHE A 163 14.84 18.29 4.39
CA PHE A 163 14.97 16.87 4.12
C PHE A 163 16.19 16.29 4.84
N GLY A 164 16.00 15.13 5.47
CA GLY A 164 17.07 14.35 6.05
C GLY A 164 17.48 13.22 5.11
N LEU A 165 18.78 13.07 4.92
CA LEU A 165 19.37 11.95 4.19
C LEU A 165 20.35 11.20 5.09
N VAL A 166 20.48 9.91 4.88
CA VAL A 166 21.44 9.04 5.57
C VAL A 166 22.34 8.34 4.56
N ARG A 167 23.56 8.04 4.96
CA ARG A 167 24.50 7.29 4.11
C ARG A 167 24.36 5.79 4.37
N GLU A 168 23.87 5.05 3.39
CA GLU A 168 23.81 3.59 3.38
C GLU A 168 24.66 3.01 2.23
N GLY A 169 25.56 2.08 2.55
CA GLY A 169 26.41 1.46 1.54
C GLY A 169 27.28 2.45 0.74
N GLY A 170 27.62 3.60 1.35
CA GLY A 170 28.39 4.67 0.70
C GLY A 170 27.54 5.68 -0.10
N ASN A 171 26.26 5.44 -0.30
CA ASN A 171 25.33 6.31 -1.04
C ASN A 171 24.39 7.05 -0.09
N TRP A 172 24.00 8.28 -0.46
CA TRP A 172 22.97 8.99 0.25
C TRP A 172 21.59 8.43 -0.09
N LYS A 173 20.71 8.33 0.91
CA LYS A 173 19.36 7.82 0.82
C LYS A 173 18.41 8.74 1.59
N LEU A 174 17.20 8.92 1.08
CA LEU A 174 16.18 9.74 1.75
C LEU A 174 15.74 9.07 3.06
N LEU A 175 15.84 9.82 4.17
CA LEU A 175 15.51 9.35 5.51
C LEU A 175 14.26 10.03 6.08
N SER A 176 14.12 11.34 5.90
CA SER A 176 13.05 12.11 6.54
C SER A 176 12.58 13.28 5.70
N LEU A 177 11.34 13.70 5.97
CA LEU A 177 10.70 14.90 5.46
C LEU A 177 10.35 15.79 6.66
N GLY A 178 11.08 16.88 6.85
CA GLY A 178 10.99 17.70 8.06
C GLY A 178 11.42 16.90 9.30
N LEU A 179 10.62 16.97 10.34
CA LEU A 179 10.81 16.22 11.59
C LEU A 179 10.27 14.76 11.52
N MET A 180 9.57 14.41 10.45
CA MET A 180 9.01 13.07 10.30
C MET A 180 10.00 12.16 9.60
N LEU A 181 10.35 11.06 10.25
CA LEU A 181 11.04 9.97 9.58
C LEU A 181 10.10 9.33 8.54
N LEU A 182 10.66 9.02 7.38
CA LEU A 182 9.93 8.27 6.37
C LEU A 182 9.91 6.79 6.79
N ASP A 183 8.74 6.30 7.15
CA ASP A 183 8.49 4.92 7.55
C ASP A 183 7.42 4.31 6.64
N VAL A 184 7.85 3.88 5.46
CA VAL A 184 6.95 3.27 4.47
C VAL A 184 6.34 1.95 4.97
N PRO A 185 7.07 1.09 5.72
CA PRO A 185 6.47 -0.08 6.35
C PRO A 185 5.29 0.23 7.26
N ALA A 186 5.42 1.25 8.13
CA ALA A 186 4.32 1.67 9.01
C ALA A 186 3.15 2.27 8.22
N MET A 187 3.42 3.08 7.20
CA MET A 187 2.40 3.63 6.30
C MET A 187 1.64 2.52 5.56
N ALA A 188 2.33 1.51 5.06
CA ALA A 188 1.72 0.37 4.37
C ALA A 188 0.74 -0.37 5.29
N LYS A 189 1.14 -0.62 6.53
CA LYS A 189 0.30 -1.24 7.56
C LYS A 189 -0.96 -0.42 7.87
N GLN A 190 -0.79 0.90 7.99
CA GLN A 190 -1.90 1.80 8.26
C GLN A 190 -2.91 1.81 7.10
N TRP A 191 -2.44 1.84 5.86
CA TRP A 191 -3.32 1.78 4.69
C TRP A 191 -4.08 0.45 4.60
N GLU A 192 -3.39 -0.68 4.82
CA GLU A 192 -4.04 -1.99 4.86
C GLU A 192 -5.14 -2.04 5.94
N GLN A 193 -4.87 -1.50 7.12
CA GLN A 193 -5.86 -1.42 8.19
C GLN A 193 -7.04 -0.51 7.81
N SER A 194 -6.76 0.67 7.22
CA SER A 194 -7.83 1.59 6.78
C SER A 194 -8.69 0.98 5.67
N ASP A 195 -8.08 0.23 4.74
CA ASP A 195 -8.81 -0.46 3.68
C ASP A 195 -9.74 -1.55 4.25
N LEU A 196 -9.27 -2.30 5.28
CA LEU A 196 -10.09 -3.28 5.99
C LEU A 196 -11.27 -2.62 6.72
N GLU A 197 -11.02 -1.53 7.44
CA GLU A 197 -12.06 -0.77 8.16
C GLU A 197 -13.11 -0.23 7.17
N ALA A 198 -12.69 0.32 6.03
CA ALA A 198 -13.61 0.82 5.00
C ALA A 198 -14.50 -0.30 4.43
N ARG A 199 -13.95 -1.50 4.18
CA ARG A 199 -14.73 -2.67 3.72
C ARG A 199 -15.72 -3.14 4.78
N GLU A 200 -15.35 -3.12 6.05
CA GLU A 200 -16.21 -3.46 7.17
C GLU A 200 -17.38 -2.47 7.30
N ASP A 201 -17.11 -1.17 7.14
CA ASP A 201 -18.14 -0.12 7.15
C ASP A 201 -19.08 -0.25 5.93
N ASN A 202 -18.56 -0.59 4.75
CA ASN A 202 -19.37 -0.89 3.57
C ASN A 202 -20.26 -2.10 3.82
N ALA A 203 -19.77 -3.19 4.41
CA ALA A 203 -20.57 -4.37 4.72
C ALA A 203 -21.74 -4.06 5.68
N ILE A 204 -21.52 -3.16 6.65
CA ILE A 204 -22.59 -2.65 7.52
C ILE A 204 -23.64 -1.85 6.72
N ALA A 205 -23.18 -0.98 5.81
CA ALA A 205 -24.07 -0.20 4.95
C ALA A 205 -24.88 -1.11 4.00
N ASP A 206 -24.24 -2.12 3.43
CA ASP A 206 -24.88 -3.10 2.55
C ASP A 206 -25.94 -3.93 3.29
N LEU A 207 -25.67 -4.39 4.51
CA LEU A 207 -26.67 -5.06 5.34
C LEU A 207 -27.91 -4.17 5.58
N ARG A 208 -27.72 -2.87 5.85
CA ARG A 208 -28.83 -1.92 6.00
C ARG A 208 -29.60 -1.72 4.70
N ALA A 209 -28.89 -1.62 3.58
CA ALA A 209 -29.51 -1.47 2.27
C ALA A 209 -30.35 -2.70 1.90
N VAL A 210 -29.83 -3.91 2.13
CA VAL A 210 -30.57 -5.16 1.90
C VAL A 210 -31.79 -5.24 2.84
N ALA A 211 -31.64 -4.90 4.13
CA ALA A 211 -32.78 -4.92 5.06
C ALA A 211 -33.90 -3.94 4.64
N ALA A 212 -33.54 -2.73 4.20
CA ALA A 212 -34.48 -1.76 3.68
C ALA A 212 -35.18 -2.24 2.40
N ALA A 213 -34.42 -2.93 1.51
CA ALA A 213 -34.94 -3.55 0.31
C ALA A 213 -35.95 -4.69 0.63
N LEU A 214 -35.64 -5.55 1.61
CA LEU A 214 -36.52 -6.61 2.10
C LEU A 214 -37.85 -6.05 2.62
N GLU A 215 -37.81 -4.98 3.40
CA GLU A 215 -39.01 -4.32 3.91
C GLU A 215 -39.80 -3.62 2.78
N THR A 216 -39.13 -3.08 1.78
CA THR A 216 -39.79 -2.48 0.61
C THR A 216 -40.45 -3.55 -0.24
N TYR A 217 -39.77 -4.67 -0.47
CA TYR A 217 -40.31 -5.81 -1.19
C TYR A 217 -41.54 -6.39 -0.49
N ARG A 218 -41.45 -6.61 0.85
CA ARG A 218 -42.59 -7.09 1.64
C ARG A 218 -43.80 -6.15 1.54
N ARG A 219 -43.62 -4.85 1.56
CA ARG A 219 -44.72 -3.87 1.37
C ARG A 219 -45.33 -3.94 -0.02
N ALA A 220 -44.53 -4.19 -1.06
CA ALA A 220 -45.01 -4.24 -2.44
C ALA A 220 -45.68 -5.57 -2.79
N TYR A 221 -45.18 -6.69 -2.28
CA TYR A 221 -45.65 -8.03 -2.67
C TYR A 221 -46.31 -8.86 -1.57
N GLY A 222 -46.41 -8.31 -0.35
CA GLY A 222 -47.13 -8.94 0.77
C GLY A 222 -46.35 -10.05 1.50
N LYS A 223 -45.16 -10.41 1.04
CA LYS A 223 -44.28 -11.45 1.63
C LYS A 223 -42.82 -11.07 1.49
N LEU A 224 -41.91 -11.75 2.21
CA LEU A 224 -40.48 -11.65 1.97
C LEU A 224 -40.10 -12.41 0.68
N PRO A 225 -39.03 -11.98 -0.03
CA PRO A 225 -38.55 -12.72 -1.19
C PRO A 225 -37.89 -14.05 -0.77
N ASP A 226 -38.02 -15.09 -1.58
CA ASP A 226 -37.42 -16.40 -1.28
C ASP A 226 -35.87 -16.39 -1.32
N SER A 227 -35.28 -15.42 -2.04
CA SER A 227 -33.83 -15.22 -2.11
C SER A 227 -33.49 -13.75 -2.33
N LEU A 228 -32.21 -13.37 -2.09
CA LEU A 228 -31.71 -12.02 -2.40
C LEU A 228 -31.73 -11.69 -3.88
N GLU A 229 -31.66 -12.71 -4.76
CA GLU A 229 -31.70 -12.54 -6.22
C GLU A 229 -32.98 -11.83 -6.67
N ALA A 230 -34.10 -12.07 -6.00
CA ALA A 230 -35.38 -11.41 -6.28
C ALA A 230 -35.38 -9.89 -6.02
N LEU A 231 -34.44 -9.39 -5.23
CA LEU A 231 -34.22 -7.96 -5.01
C LEU A 231 -33.42 -7.27 -6.12
N GLY A 232 -32.76 -8.09 -6.97
CA GLY A 232 -31.80 -7.63 -7.99
C GLY A 232 -32.41 -6.78 -9.10
N PRO A 233 -31.56 -6.35 -10.06
CA PRO A 233 -31.96 -5.47 -11.14
C PRO A 233 -33.13 -6.00 -11.95
N GLY A 234 -34.08 -5.11 -12.29
CA GLY A 234 -35.23 -5.45 -13.14
C GLY A 234 -34.84 -5.91 -14.53
N GLN A 235 -35.68 -6.76 -15.14
CA GLN A 235 -35.53 -7.23 -16.51
C GLN A 235 -35.92 -6.15 -17.53
N PRO A 236 -35.53 -6.25 -18.82
CA PRO A 236 -36.03 -5.39 -19.88
C PRO A 236 -37.56 -5.54 -20.07
N GLY A 237 -38.35 -4.85 -19.29
CA GLY A 237 -39.83 -4.97 -19.24
C GLY A 237 -40.37 -4.43 -17.95
N GLY A 238 -39.52 -4.12 -16.99
CA GLY A 238 -39.90 -3.54 -15.71
C GLY A 238 -39.53 -4.40 -14.51
N VAL A 239 -39.95 -3.97 -13.34
CA VAL A 239 -39.77 -4.69 -12.09
C VAL A 239 -40.82 -5.77 -11.90
N SER A 240 -40.44 -6.90 -11.31
CA SER A 240 -41.33 -8.03 -11.02
C SER A 240 -40.98 -8.63 -9.63
N PRO A 241 -41.82 -9.54 -9.09
CA PRO A 241 -41.44 -10.26 -7.87
C PRO A 241 -40.13 -11.03 -7.95
N GLU A 242 -39.69 -11.44 -9.13
CA GLU A 242 -38.44 -12.17 -9.35
C GLU A 242 -37.24 -11.24 -9.57
N ALA A 243 -37.47 -9.93 -9.84
CA ALA A 243 -36.46 -8.93 -10.14
C ALA A 243 -36.95 -7.53 -9.77
N ALA A 244 -36.97 -7.21 -8.49
CA ALA A 244 -37.64 -6.03 -7.94
C ALA A 244 -36.85 -4.71 -8.13
N GLY A 245 -35.58 -4.76 -8.56
CA GLY A 245 -34.76 -3.58 -8.82
C GLY A 245 -34.44 -2.76 -7.58
N LEU A 246 -34.34 -3.40 -6.41
CA LEU A 246 -34.16 -2.75 -5.11
C LEU A 246 -32.70 -2.71 -4.64
N VAL A 247 -31.86 -3.61 -5.14
CA VAL A 247 -30.41 -3.64 -4.87
C VAL A 247 -29.65 -3.85 -6.17
N ASP A 248 -28.35 -3.61 -6.13
CA ASP A 248 -27.45 -3.92 -7.26
C ASP A 248 -27.23 -5.43 -7.47
N ALA A 249 -26.63 -5.80 -8.59
CA ALA A 249 -26.45 -7.19 -8.95
C ALA A 249 -25.51 -7.96 -8.00
N GLU A 250 -24.52 -7.29 -7.39
CA GLU A 250 -23.58 -7.91 -6.46
C GLU A 250 -24.27 -8.26 -5.15
N LEU A 251 -25.06 -7.34 -4.58
CA LEU A 251 -25.87 -7.60 -3.38
C LEU A 251 -26.93 -8.69 -3.64
N ALA A 252 -27.58 -8.67 -4.80
CA ALA A 252 -28.51 -9.71 -5.19
C ALA A 252 -27.84 -11.09 -5.27
N ALA A 253 -26.61 -11.14 -5.76
CA ALA A 253 -25.80 -12.38 -5.78
C ALA A 253 -25.28 -12.82 -4.39
N GLY A 254 -25.56 -12.05 -3.34
CA GLY A 254 -25.15 -12.35 -1.98
C GLY A 254 -23.68 -12.11 -1.67
N SER A 255 -22.99 -11.26 -2.47
CA SER A 255 -21.59 -10.87 -2.16
C SER A 255 -21.26 -9.49 -2.70
N LYS A 256 -20.55 -8.67 -1.91
CA LYS A 256 -20.08 -7.36 -2.32
C LYS A 256 -18.85 -6.94 -1.50
N ASP A 257 -17.93 -6.20 -2.10
CA ASP A 257 -16.73 -5.62 -1.48
C ASP A 257 -15.89 -6.62 -0.64
N GLY A 258 -15.94 -7.92 -1.01
CA GLY A 258 -15.22 -8.97 -0.30
C GLY A 258 -15.95 -9.54 0.91
N TYR A 259 -17.26 -9.26 1.04
CA TYR A 259 -18.15 -9.87 2.02
C TYR A 259 -19.17 -10.79 1.35
N ALA A 260 -19.40 -11.94 1.94
CA ALA A 260 -20.51 -12.84 1.59
C ALA A 260 -21.69 -12.56 2.51
N ILE A 261 -22.88 -12.34 1.93
CA ILE A 261 -24.11 -12.04 2.64
C ILE A 261 -25.02 -13.27 2.60
N ARG A 262 -25.36 -13.78 3.77
CA ARG A 262 -26.33 -14.88 3.93
C ARG A 262 -27.67 -14.31 4.39
N TYR A 263 -28.71 -14.65 3.68
CA TYR A 263 -30.08 -14.31 4.01
C TYR A 263 -30.82 -15.55 4.51
N THR A 264 -31.64 -15.38 5.56
CA THR A 264 -32.47 -16.45 6.13
C THR A 264 -33.82 -15.91 6.53
N ILE A 265 -34.89 -16.60 6.16
CA ILE A 265 -36.25 -16.32 6.58
C ILE A 265 -36.58 -17.22 7.76
N THR A 266 -37.18 -16.63 8.78
CA THR A 266 -37.75 -17.36 9.93
C THR A 266 -39.29 -17.25 9.84
N PRO A 267 -39.97 -18.37 9.54
CA PRO A 267 -41.44 -18.40 9.47
C PRO A 267 -42.05 -18.04 10.83
N SER A 268 -43.25 -17.51 10.78
CA SER A 268 -44.06 -17.36 12.01
C SER A 268 -44.39 -18.72 12.61
N THR A 269 -44.22 -18.85 13.92
CA THR A 269 -44.57 -20.07 14.66
C THR A 269 -46.08 -20.08 15.05
N GLU A 270 -46.82 -19.02 14.80
CA GLU A 270 -48.23 -18.92 15.08
C GLU A 270 -49.07 -19.56 13.97
N HIS A 271 -50.17 -20.24 14.35
CA HIS A 271 -51.17 -20.78 13.40
C HIS A 271 -52.04 -19.64 12.88
N LEU A 272 -51.50 -18.86 11.95
CA LEU A 272 -52.16 -17.72 11.34
C LEU A 272 -52.68 -18.06 9.93
N PRO A 273 -53.75 -17.35 9.45
CA PRO A 273 -54.06 -17.36 8.02
C PRO A 273 -52.82 -16.98 7.19
N GLN A 274 -52.69 -17.51 5.95
CA GLN A 274 -51.48 -17.37 5.14
C GLN A 274 -51.02 -15.92 4.98
N ASP A 275 -51.95 -14.98 4.77
CA ASP A 275 -51.60 -13.55 4.59
C ASP A 275 -51.05 -12.92 5.89
N GLU A 276 -51.51 -13.35 7.05
CA GLU A 276 -51.02 -12.87 8.35
C GLU A 276 -49.72 -13.57 8.72
N ALA A 277 -49.58 -14.85 8.38
CA ALA A 277 -48.33 -15.61 8.54
C ALA A 277 -47.18 -14.98 7.73
N ASN A 278 -47.41 -14.59 6.49
CA ASN A 278 -46.47 -13.91 5.63
C ASN A 278 -46.02 -12.53 6.18
N LYS A 279 -46.90 -11.81 6.86
CA LYS A 279 -46.59 -10.54 7.53
C LYS A 279 -45.84 -10.74 8.84
N ALA A 280 -45.97 -11.89 9.48
CA ALA A 280 -45.32 -12.23 10.74
C ALA A 280 -43.92 -12.91 10.52
N GLU A 281 -43.58 -13.21 9.25
CA GLU A 281 -42.21 -13.71 8.93
C GLU A 281 -41.15 -12.67 9.32
N THR A 282 -40.04 -13.16 9.83
CA THR A 282 -38.88 -12.34 10.14
C THR A 282 -37.69 -12.80 9.29
N PHE A 283 -36.71 -11.91 9.14
CA PHE A 283 -35.50 -12.25 8.42
C PHE A 283 -34.27 -12.00 9.27
N SER A 284 -33.19 -12.65 8.87
CA SER A 284 -31.84 -12.33 9.33
C SER A 284 -30.85 -12.30 8.17
N LEU A 285 -29.89 -11.42 8.31
CA LEU A 285 -28.77 -11.23 7.40
C LEU A 285 -27.48 -11.43 8.17
N ALA A 286 -26.52 -12.15 7.60
CA ALA A 286 -25.18 -12.28 8.16
C ALA A 286 -24.16 -11.98 7.06
N ALA A 287 -23.26 -11.04 7.31
CA ALA A 287 -22.12 -10.73 6.44
C ALA A 287 -20.84 -11.26 7.06
N SER A 288 -20.06 -12.02 6.26
CA SER A 288 -18.77 -12.56 6.68
C SER A 288 -17.72 -12.26 5.62
N PRO A 289 -16.47 -11.94 6.00
CA PRO A 289 -15.40 -11.72 5.03
C PRO A 289 -15.14 -12.99 4.21
N THR A 290 -14.99 -12.86 2.91
CA THR A 290 -14.69 -14.00 2.02
C THR A 290 -13.26 -14.52 2.24
N GLU A 291 -12.33 -13.63 2.63
CA GLU A 291 -10.97 -13.96 3.03
C GLU A 291 -10.63 -13.23 4.33
N TYR A 292 -10.64 -13.97 5.45
CA TYR A 292 -10.32 -13.42 6.76
C TYR A 292 -8.94 -12.73 6.77
N GLY A 293 -8.90 -11.51 7.33
CA GLY A 293 -7.68 -10.70 7.41
C GLY A 293 -7.30 -9.97 6.12
N LYS A 294 -7.98 -10.22 4.99
CA LYS A 294 -7.76 -9.52 3.73
C LYS A 294 -8.96 -8.69 3.28
N THR A 295 -10.16 -9.26 3.33
CA THR A 295 -11.38 -8.54 2.97
C THR A 295 -12.10 -7.96 4.17
N GLY A 296 -11.79 -8.42 5.37
CA GLY A 296 -12.30 -7.98 6.65
C GLY A 296 -11.86 -8.91 7.77
N ARG A 297 -12.10 -8.52 9.00
CA ARG A 297 -11.89 -9.34 10.21
C ARG A 297 -13.20 -9.59 10.94
N ARG A 298 -14.04 -8.55 11.04
CA ARG A 298 -15.33 -8.64 11.73
C ARG A 298 -16.38 -9.24 10.81
N SER A 299 -17.25 -10.07 11.40
CA SER A 299 -18.51 -10.50 10.77
C SER A 299 -19.68 -9.78 11.43
N PHE A 300 -20.74 -9.58 10.66
CA PHE A 300 -21.88 -8.75 11.05
C PHE A 300 -23.18 -9.53 10.93
N PHE A 301 -24.13 -9.19 11.78
CA PHE A 301 -25.47 -9.75 11.82
C PHE A 301 -26.50 -8.62 11.93
N LEU A 302 -27.59 -8.73 11.19
CA LEU A 302 -28.74 -7.83 11.23
C LEU A 302 -30.01 -8.68 11.12
N ASP A 303 -30.99 -8.42 11.92
CA ASP A 303 -32.32 -9.04 11.82
C ASP A 303 -33.42 -8.00 11.64
N SER A 304 -34.67 -8.46 11.62
CA SER A 304 -35.86 -7.59 11.48
C SER A 304 -36.01 -6.52 12.58
N SER A 305 -35.23 -6.59 13.67
CA SER A 305 -35.17 -5.53 14.70
C SER A 305 -34.37 -4.31 14.25
N GLY A 306 -33.61 -4.40 13.16
CA GLY A 306 -32.75 -3.33 12.66
C GLY A 306 -31.46 -3.14 13.46
N VAL A 307 -31.21 -3.98 14.47
CA VAL A 307 -30.00 -3.89 15.31
C VAL A 307 -28.83 -4.61 14.65
N ILE A 308 -27.76 -3.86 14.36
CA ILE A 308 -26.52 -4.45 13.86
C ILE A 308 -25.66 -4.97 15.02
N ARG A 309 -25.18 -6.17 14.87
CA ARG A 309 -24.30 -6.87 15.79
C ARG A 309 -23.07 -7.37 15.06
N GLY A 310 -21.96 -7.54 15.75
CA GLY A 310 -20.78 -8.11 15.12
C GLY A 310 -19.56 -8.06 16.01
N ARG A 311 -18.57 -8.84 15.62
CA ARG A 311 -17.23 -8.85 16.20
C ARG A 311 -16.28 -9.61 15.27
N ASP A 312 -15.03 -9.65 15.63
CA ASP A 312 -14.07 -10.58 15.02
C ASP A 312 -14.48 -12.04 15.33
N LYS A 313 -14.74 -12.80 14.27
CA LYS A 313 -15.17 -14.21 14.30
C LYS A 313 -14.18 -15.12 13.59
N GLU A 314 -12.97 -14.61 13.28
CA GLU A 314 -11.95 -15.36 12.52
C GLU A 314 -12.51 -15.96 11.21
N GLY A 315 -13.38 -15.20 10.51
CA GLY A 315 -14.07 -15.63 9.29
C GLY A 315 -15.39 -16.40 9.51
N GLY A 316 -15.74 -16.71 10.75
CA GLY A 316 -17.01 -17.33 11.11
C GLY A 316 -18.20 -16.38 11.03
N VAL A 317 -19.42 -16.91 11.07
CA VAL A 317 -20.68 -16.14 10.94
C VAL A 317 -21.04 -15.46 12.26
N ALA A 318 -21.44 -14.18 12.18
CA ALA A 318 -22.01 -13.47 13.31
C ALA A 318 -23.46 -13.88 13.57
N THR A 319 -23.91 -13.71 14.81
CA THR A 319 -25.22 -14.15 15.27
C THR A 319 -25.90 -13.09 16.15
N VAL A 320 -27.16 -13.32 16.51
CA VAL A 320 -27.95 -12.44 17.39
C VAL A 320 -27.32 -12.27 18.80
N THR A 321 -26.43 -13.17 19.21
CA THR A 321 -25.75 -13.11 20.52
C THR A 321 -24.49 -12.25 20.51
N ASP A 322 -24.02 -11.83 19.34
CA ASP A 322 -22.83 -10.98 19.24
C ASP A 322 -23.15 -9.55 19.72
N PRO A 323 -22.17 -8.77 20.17
CA PRO A 323 -22.37 -7.42 20.67
C PRO A 323 -22.94 -6.48 19.61
N ARG A 324 -23.71 -5.47 20.05
CA ARG A 324 -24.22 -4.41 19.17
C ARG A 324 -23.08 -3.54 18.66
N ILE A 325 -23.23 -3.07 17.43
CA ILE A 325 -22.32 -2.12 16.77
C ILE A 325 -23.07 -0.81 16.56
N GLY A 326 -22.48 0.28 16.98
CA GLY A 326 -23.04 1.63 16.88
C GLY A 326 -23.37 2.23 18.25
N PRO A 327 -23.72 3.50 18.30
CA PRO A 327 -24.10 4.16 19.55
C PRO A 327 -25.35 3.47 20.15
N GLU A 328 -25.38 3.40 21.48
CA GLU A 328 -26.55 2.95 22.25
C GLU A 328 -27.77 3.82 22.00
#